data_90ba0fb8c087e4208651e6967bcb759b
#
_entry.id   90ba0fb8c087e4208651e6967bcb759b
#
_cell.length_a   1.000
_cell.length_b   1.000
_cell.length_c   1.000
_cell.angle_alpha   90.00
_cell.angle_beta   90.00
_cell.angle_gamma   90.00
#
_symmetry.space_group_name_H-M   'P 1'
#
loop_
_entity.id
_entity.type
_entity.pdbx_description
1 polymer ?
#
loop_
_entity_poly.entity_id
_entity_poly.type
_entity_poly.pdbx_seq_one_letter_code
_entity_poly.pdbx_strand_id
1 'polypeptide(L)'
;GTVVADYLFKKYPYKGEGFLTEMRSKMVNRAQLNNIAVQMGLRKMTRFNKMDGGLRTSQIFGNTLEALVGAIYLDKKYDFTKKWIVERMIQPYLFMDDLEQIDINIKNKIIGWALKQGKQIDFVLAGEQLEGRRRLFTIDVVLDGEVVASQKGFTKKDASQLAAQKAIEALGI
;
A
#
# COMPACT_ATOMS: atom_id res chain seq x y z
N GLY A 1 10.38 -6.31 8.33
CA GLY A 1 11.20 -5.34 7.56
C GLY A 1 12.47 -5.98 7.01
N THR A 2 13.44 -6.35 7.87
CA THR A 2 14.79 -6.81 7.48
C THR A 2 14.80 -8.02 6.55
N VAL A 3 14.02 -9.06 6.86
CA VAL A 3 13.94 -10.28 6.02
C VAL A 3 13.47 -9.95 4.60
N VAL A 4 12.48 -9.06 4.47
CA VAL A 4 11.96 -8.66 3.16
C VAL A 4 13.00 -7.83 2.39
N ALA A 5 13.74 -6.95 3.07
CA ALA A 5 14.81 -6.19 2.46
C ALA A 5 15.93 -7.10 1.93
N ASP A 6 16.39 -8.07 2.73
CA ASP A 6 17.40 -9.06 2.30
C ASP A 6 16.90 -9.93 1.14
N TYR A 7 15.62 -10.35 1.17
CA TYR A 7 15.00 -11.10 0.08
C TYR A 7 14.99 -10.30 -1.24
N LEU A 8 14.55 -9.04 -1.19
CA LEU A 8 14.47 -8.17 -2.36
C LEU A 8 15.86 -7.86 -2.92
N PHE A 9 16.83 -7.57 -2.06
CA PHE A 9 18.19 -7.30 -2.48
C PHE A 9 18.81 -8.50 -3.24
N LYS A 10 18.54 -9.71 -2.80
CA LYS A 10 19.00 -10.93 -3.47
C LYS A 10 18.25 -11.24 -4.76
N LYS A 11 16.95 -10.96 -4.79
CA LYS A 11 16.10 -11.19 -5.97
C LYS A 11 16.38 -10.19 -7.08
N TYR A 12 16.72 -8.95 -6.74
CA TYR A 12 16.91 -7.84 -7.68
C TYR A 12 18.28 -7.17 -7.55
N PRO A 13 19.39 -7.89 -7.82
CA PRO A 13 20.75 -7.41 -7.54
C PRO A 13 21.15 -6.16 -8.34
N TYR A 14 20.46 -5.89 -9.45
CA TYR A 14 20.76 -4.76 -10.34
C TYR A 14 19.77 -3.59 -10.22
N LYS A 15 18.81 -3.67 -9.29
CA LYS A 15 17.86 -2.58 -9.07
C LYS A 15 18.36 -1.63 -7.99
N GLY A 16 18.13 -0.32 -8.19
CA GLY A 16 18.53 0.71 -7.25
C GLY A 16 17.71 0.74 -5.96
N GLU A 17 18.18 1.49 -4.99
CA GLU A 17 17.60 1.63 -3.64
C GLU A 17 16.13 2.07 -3.69
N GLY A 18 15.78 3.02 -4.56
CA GLY A 18 14.40 3.51 -4.71
C GLY A 18 13.42 2.40 -5.06
N PHE A 19 13.76 1.54 -6.03
CA PHE A 19 12.96 0.37 -6.42
C PHE A 19 12.79 -0.62 -5.24
N LEU A 20 13.90 -0.95 -4.56
CA LEU A 20 13.86 -1.92 -3.45
C LEU A 20 13.02 -1.40 -2.28
N THR A 21 13.10 -0.10 -2.00
CA THR A 21 12.31 0.56 -0.94
C THR A 21 10.83 0.59 -1.29
N GLU A 22 10.48 0.88 -2.53
CA GLU A 22 9.11 0.84 -3.01
C GLU A 22 8.52 -0.57 -2.94
N MET A 23 9.23 -1.57 -3.47
CA MET A 23 8.81 -2.98 -3.42
C MET A 23 8.62 -3.47 -1.98
N ARG A 24 9.54 -3.12 -1.08
CA ARG A 24 9.38 -3.42 0.34
C ARG A 24 8.10 -2.81 0.91
N SER A 25 7.82 -1.55 0.60
CA SER A 25 6.59 -0.88 1.05
C SER A 25 5.34 -1.57 0.53
N LYS A 26 5.33 -2.01 -0.74
CA LYS A 26 4.24 -2.79 -1.33
C LYS A 26 4.03 -4.12 -0.59
N MET A 27 5.10 -4.81 -0.24
CA MET A 27 5.04 -6.13 0.42
C MET A 27 4.59 -6.09 1.88
N VAL A 28 4.96 -5.04 2.63
CA VAL A 28 4.76 -4.99 4.09
C VAL A 28 3.84 -3.86 4.55
N ASN A 29 3.07 -3.25 3.65
CA ASN A 29 2.05 -2.31 4.10
C ASN A 29 0.95 -3.05 4.86
N ARG A 30 0.23 -2.28 5.70
CA ARG A 30 -0.80 -2.83 6.59
C ARG A 30 -1.90 -3.58 5.85
N ALA A 31 -2.33 -3.10 4.69
CA ALA A 31 -3.37 -3.76 3.89
C ALA A 31 -2.89 -5.11 3.35
N GLN A 32 -1.66 -5.16 2.84
CA GLN A 32 -1.07 -6.39 2.30
C GLN A 32 -0.83 -7.43 3.39
N LEU A 33 -0.28 -7.04 4.55
CA LEU A 33 -0.12 -7.95 5.68
C LEU A 33 -1.47 -8.49 6.18
N ASN A 34 -2.50 -7.65 6.21
CA ASN A 34 -3.85 -8.09 6.58
C ASN A 34 -4.41 -9.09 5.55
N ASN A 35 -4.21 -8.85 4.25
CA ASN A 35 -4.64 -9.76 3.20
C ASN A 35 -3.94 -11.13 3.31
N ILE A 36 -2.62 -11.14 3.47
CA ILE A 36 -1.85 -12.36 3.70
C ILE A 36 -2.37 -13.12 4.93
N ALA A 37 -2.58 -12.43 6.04
CA ALA A 37 -3.09 -13.03 7.27
C ALA A 37 -4.46 -13.72 7.08
N VAL A 38 -5.36 -13.09 6.32
CA VAL A 38 -6.67 -13.66 5.99
C VAL A 38 -6.52 -14.89 5.10
N GLN A 39 -5.68 -14.83 4.07
CA GLN A 39 -5.40 -15.97 3.18
C GLN A 39 -4.73 -17.14 3.91
N MET A 40 -3.85 -16.85 4.87
CA MET A 40 -3.27 -17.87 5.77
C MET A 40 -4.26 -18.49 6.75
N GLY A 41 -5.51 -18.00 6.81
CA GLY A 41 -6.56 -18.50 7.70
C GLY A 41 -6.51 -17.93 9.13
N LEU A 42 -5.66 -16.95 9.42
CA LEU A 42 -5.53 -16.37 10.77
C LEU A 42 -6.83 -15.75 11.28
N ARG A 43 -7.73 -15.34 10.37
CA ARG A 43 -9.07 -14.87 10.74
C ARG A 43 -9.85 -15.88 11.57
N LYS A 44 -9.72 -17.18 11.27
CA LYS A 44 -10.43 -18.26 12.00
C LYS A 44 -9.79 -18.52 13.36
N MET A 45 -8.52 -18.21 13.51
CA MET A 45 -7.73 -18.49 14.73
C MET A 45 -7.70 -17.29 15.69
N THR A 46 -7.99 -16.08 15.19
CA THR A 46 -7.98 -14.85 15.99
C THR A 46 -9.29 -14.70 16.76
N ARG A 47 -9.20 -14.58 18.08
CA ARG A 47 -10.34 -14.26 18.92
C ARG A 47 -10.45 -12.73 19.06
N PHE A 48 -11.57 -12.16 18.64
CA PHE A 48 -11.86 -10.74 18.76
C PHE A 48 -13.35 -10.51 18.93
N ASN A 49 -13.74 -9.38 19.49
CA ASN A 49 -15.14 -9.03 19.65
C ASN A 49 -15.77 -8.69 18.28
N LYS A 50 -16.59 -9.61 17.75
CA LYS A 50 -17.26 -9.47 16.45
C LYS A 50 -18.35 -8.38 16.44
N MET A 51 -18.83 -7.97 17.63
CA MET A 51 -19.83 -6.90 17.77
C MET A 51 -19.22 -5.50 17.71
N ASP A 52 -17.89 -5.39 17.87
CA ASP A 52 -17.19 -4.12 17.72
C ASP A 52 -17.05 -3.76 16.23
N GLY A 53 -17.83 -2.76 15.80
CA GLY A 53 -17.82 -2.28 14.42
C GLY A 53 -16.46 -1.73 13.97
N GLY A 54 -15.68 -1.17 14.89
CA GLY A 54 -14.31 -0.73 14.63
C GLY A 54 -13.38 -1.88 14.29
N LEU A 55 -13.49 -3.02 14.98
CA LEU A 55 -12.70 -4.21 14.74
C LEU A 55 -13.09 -4.96 13.46
N ARG A 56 -14.36 -4.86 13.04
CA ARG A 56 -14.82 -5.47 11.77
C ARG A 56 -14.16 -4.84 10.55
N THR A 57 -13.86 -3.56 10.61
CA THR A 57 -13.23 -2.79 9.53
C THR A 57 -11.73 -2.59 9.74
N SER A 58 -11.20 -2.96 10.92
CA SER A 58 -9.79 -2.83 11.24
C SER A 58 -8.95 -3.90 10.54
N GLN A 59 -7.70 -3.57 10.30
CA GLN A 59 -6.71 -4.51 9.75
C GLN A 59 -6.04 -5.33 10.87
N ILE A 60 -6.86 -5.85 11.79
CA ILE A 60 -6.41 -6.58 12.99
C ILE A 60 -5.62 -7.86 12.67
N PHE A 61 -5.96 -8.51 11.53
CA PHE A 61 -5.31 -9.75 11.16
C PHE A 61 -3.84 -9.54 10.73
N GLY A 62 -3.52 -8.37 10.17
CA GLY A 62 -2.13 -7.97 9.92
C GLY A 62 -1.33 -7.88 11.22
N ASN A 63 -1.88 -7.27 12.26
CA ASN A 63 -1.25 -7.23 13.58
C ASN A 63 -1.09 -8.65 14.18
N THR A 64 -2.08 -9.53 13.97
CA THR A 64 -1.99 -10.95 14.38
C THR A 64 -0.85 -11.67 13.67
N LEU A 65 -0.65 -11.41 12.38
CA LEU A 65 0.46 -11.97 11.61
C LEU A 65 1.81 -11.46 12.11
N GLU A 66 1.93 -10.17 12.42
CA GLU A 66 3.16 -9.61 13.00
C GLU A 66 3.46 -10.22 14.38
N ALA A 67 2.44 -10.40 15.22
CA ALA A 67 2.58 -11.07 16.52
C ALA A 67 3.01 -12.53 16.36
N LEU A 68 2.46 -13.27 15.39
CA LEU A 68 2.87 -14.65 15.07
C LEU A 68 4.34 -14.72 14.65
N VAL A 69 4.77 -13.81 13.77
CA VAL A 69 6.18 -13.72 13.36
C VAL A 69 7.08 -13.41 14.56
N GLY A 70 6.64 -12.51 15.46
CA GLY A 70 7.35 -12.22 16.70
C GLY A 70 7.48 -13.44 17.62
N ALA A 71 6.40 -14.21 17.78
CA ALA A 71 6.42 -15.43 18.58
C ALA A 71 7.38 -16.50 18.01
N ILE A 72 7.37 -16.70 16.68
CA ILE A 72 8.28 -17.60 15.98
C ILE A 72 9.74 -17.13 16.19
N TYR A 73 9.99 -15.84 16.11
CA TYR A 73 11.32 -15.30 16.33
C TYR A 73 11.84 -15.53 17.76
N LEU A 74 11.00 -15.33 18.75
CA LEU A 74 11.37 -15.59 20.15
C LEU A 74 11.70 -17.05 20.41
N ASP A 75 10.95 -17.98 19.80
CA ASP A 75 11.13 -19.43 19.97
C ASP A 75 12.30 -19.97 19.12
N LYS A 76 12.33 -19.64 17.83
CA LYS A 76 13.23 -20.30 16.83
C LYS A 76 14.38 -19.41 16.34
N LYS A 77 14.48 -18.15 16.79
CA LYS A 77 15.51 -17.19 16.41
C LYS A 77 15.44 -16.79 14.93
N TYR A 78 16.43 -16.02 14.49
CA TYR A 78 16.39 -15.29 13.21
C TYR A 78 16.36 -16.20 11.98
N ASP A 79 17.24 -17.18 11.89
CA ASP A 79 17.42 -17.98 10.67
C ASP A 79 16.18 -18.80 10.33
N PHE A 80 15.58 -19.44 11.34
CA PHE A 80 14.31 -20.14 11.16
C PHE A 80 13.18 -19.18 10.77
N THR A 81 13.06 -18.05 11.46
CA THR A 81 12.03 -17.06 11.18
C THR A 81 12.16 -16.49 9.76
N LYS A 82 13.38 -16.22 9.32
CA LYS A 82 13.68 -15.79 7.96
C LYS A 82 13.21 -16.82 6.93
N LYS A 83 13.58 -18.07 7.10
CA LYS A 83 13.13 -19.17 6.23
C LYS A 83 11.61 -19.27 6.20
N TRP A 84 10.98 -19.25 7.38
CA TRP A 84 9.53 -19.32 7.53
C TRP A 84 8.81 -18.15 6.80
N ILE A 85 9.30 -16.91 6.96
CA ILE A 85 8.72 -15.73 6.25
C ILE A 85 8.81 -15.92 4.73
N VAL A 86 9.96 -16.37 4.22
CA VAL A 86 10.13 -16.56 2.77
C VAL A 86 9.21 -17.67 2.26
N GLU A 87 9.20 -18.82 2.89
CA GLU A 87 8.47 -20.00 2.42
C GLU A 87 6.97 -19.97 2.70
N ARG A 88 6.54 -19.29 3.79
CA ARG A 88 5.15 -19.31 4.24
C ARG A 88 4.39 -18.01 4.04
N MET A 89 5.10 -16.91 3.75
CA MET A 89 4.47 -15.61 3.50
C MET A 89 4.79 -15.08 2.10
N ILE A 90 6.09 -15.01 1.73
CA ILE A 90 6.48 -14.34 0.49
C ILE A 90 6.10 -15.21 -0.72
N GLN A 91 6.62 -16.44 -0.79
CA GLN A 91 6.43 -17.32 -1.95
C GLN A 91 4.96 -17.66 -2.25
N PRO A 92 4.10 -17.97 -1.25
CA PRO A 92 2.73 -18.37 -1.54
C PRO A 92 1.77 -17.20 -1.80
N TYR A 93 2.04 -15.99 -1.28
CA TYR A 93 1.06 -14.92 -1.23
C TYR A 93 1.50 -13.60 -1.84
N LEU A 94 2.77 -13.46 -2.21
CA LEU A 94 3.31 -12.25 -2.80
C LEU A 94 3.79 -12.54 -4.23
N PHE A 95 2.91 -12.30 -5.19
CA PHE A 95 3.22 -12.38 -6.61
C PHE A 95 4.03 -11.14 -6.99
N MET A 96 5.36 -11.31 -7.11
CA MET A 96 6.29 -10.19 -7.34
C MET A 96 5.99 -9.44 -8.63
N ASP A 97 5.60 -10.14 -9.68
CA ASP A 97 5.28 -9.53 -10.98
C ASP A 97 4.06 -8.62 -10.87
N ASP A 98 3.03 -9.03 -10.15
CA ASP A 98 1.87 -8.19 -9.88
C ASP A 98 2.24 -6.97 -9.03
N LEU A 99 3.11 -7.15 -8.02
CA LEU A 99 3.56 -6.06 -7.17
C LEU A 99 4.44 -5.05 -7.92
N GLU A 100 5.22 -5.48 -8.90
CA GLU A 100 5.98 -4.58 -9.78
C GLU A 100 5.06 -3.69 -10.61
N GLN A 101 3.92 -4.22 -11.05
CA GLN A 101 2.93 -3.49 -11.86
C GLN A 101 2.06 -2.54 -11.02
N ILE A 102 1.89 -2.80 -9.72
CA ILE A 102 1.15 -1.90 -8.83
C ILE A 102 2.01 -0.66 -8.57
N ASP A 103 1.76 0.38 -9.33
CA ASP A 103 2.36 1.71 -9.11
C ASP A 103 1.71 2.36 -7.87
N ILE A 104 2.30 2.12 -6.70
CA ILE A 104 1.84 2.73 -5.43
C ILE A 104 2.01 4.25 -5.47
N ASN A 105 2.77 4.74 -6.41
CA ASN A 105 3.10 6.14 -6.51
C ASN A 105 2.55 6.80 -7.79
N ILE A 106 1.28 6.51 -8.08
CA ILE A 106 0.55 7.12 -9.19
C ILE A 106 0.70 8.65 -9.17
N LYS A 107 0.66 9.25 -7.98
CA LYS A 107 0.88 10.69 -7.81
C LYS A 107 2.27 11.13 -8.26
N ASN A 108 3.31 10.38 -7.92
CA ASN A 108 4.68 10.73 -8.36
C ASN A 108 4.88 10.47 -9.85
N LYS A 109 4.18 9.51 -10.43
CA LYS A 109 4.21 9.27 -11.88
C LYS A 109 3.71 10.49 -12.64
N ILE A 110 2.54 11.02 -12.28
CA ILE A 110 1.99 12.19 -12.96
C ILE A 110 2.82 13.46 -12.69
N ILE A 111 3.33 13.64 -11.46
CA ILE A 111 4.24 14.76 -11.13
C ILE A 111 5.52 14.67 -11.96
N GLY A 112 6.15 13.49 -12.03
CA GLY A 112 7.35 13.27 -12.83
C GLY A 112 7.12 13.50 -14.33
N TRP A 113 5.95 13.12 -14.84
CA TRP A 113 5.56 13.39 -16.21
C TRP A 113 5.38 14.91 -16.45
N ALA A 114 4.64 15.60 -15.60
CA ALA A 114 4.43 17.04 -15.71
C ALA A 114 5.77 17.80 -15.70
N LEU A 115 6.68 17.48 -14.80
CA LEU A 115 8.02 18.05 -14.74
C LEU A 115 8.82 17.84 -16.04
N LYS A 116 8.75 16.65 -16.64
CA LYS A 116 9.40 16.37 -17.94
C LYS A 116 8.82 17.16 -19.09
N GLN A 117 7.52 17.51 -19.00
CA GLN A 117 6.84 18.33 -19.99
C GLN A 117 6.98 19.84 -19.71
N GLY A 118 7.66 20.24 -18.64
CA GLY A 118 7.77 21.64 -18.21
C GLY A 118 6.44 22.23 -17.72
N LYS A 119 5.51 21.39 -17.27
CA LYS A 119 4.18 21.76 -16.80
C LYS A 119 4.13 21.83 -15.29
N GLN A 120 3.35 22.78 -14.76
CA GLN A 120 3.06 22.85 -13.34
C GLN A 120 1.87 21.96 -13.00
N ILE A 121 2.00 21.15 -11.96
CA ILE A 121 0.93 20.28 -11.47
C ILE A 121 0.73 20.47 -9.97
N ASP A 122 -0.51 20.66 -9.56
CA ASP A 122 -0.91 20.84 -8.17
C ASP A 122 -2.06 19.90 -7.80
N PHE A 123 -2.10 19.52 -6.52
CA PHE A 123 -3.19 18.73 -5.92
C PHE A 123 -3.92 19.60 -4.90
N VAL A 124 -5.08 20.08 -5.26
CA VAL A 124 -5.84 21.08 -4.49
C VAL A 124 -7.00 20.41 -3.76
N LEU A 125 -7.16 20.71 -2.48
CA LEU A 125 -8.35 20.32 -1.73
C LEU A 125 -9.53 21.20 -2.20
N ALA A 126 -10.38 20.65 -3.06
CA ALA A 126 -11.55 21.35 -3.62
C ALA A 126 -12.75 21.34 -2.67
N GLY A 127 -12.82 20.36 -1.77
CA GLY A 127 -13.94 20.28 -0.80
C GLY A 127 -13.74 19.25 0.28
N GLU A 128 -14.46 19.47 1.38
CA GLU A 128 -14.61 18.53 2.47
C GLU A 128 -16.07 18.50 2.88
N GLN A 129 -16.67 17.31 2.94
CA GLN A 129 -18.06 17.12 3.33
C GLN A 129 -18.20 15.90 4.25
N LEU A 130 -19.28 15.83 5.02
CA LEU A 130 -19.61 14.67 5.84
C LEU A 130 -20.51 13.72 5.03
N GLU A 131 -20.12 12.49 4.91
CA GLU A 131 -20.95 11.40 4.38
C GLU A 131 -21.21 10.40 5.51
N GLY A 132 -22.40 10.53 6.11
CA GLY A 132 -22.73 9.83 7.33
C GLY A 132 -21.84 10.27 8.51
N ARG A 133 -21.04 9.33 9.05
CA ARG A 133 -20.08 9.59 10.14
C ARG A 133 -18.64 9.77 9.67
N ARG A 134 -18.39 9.80 8.36
CA ARG A 134 -17.04 9.89 7.80
C ARG A 134 -16.86 11.18 7.03
N ARG A 135 -15.65 11.72 7.06
CA ARG A 135 -15.25 12.84 6.20
C ARG A 135 -14.95 12.33 4.81
N LEU A 136 -15.47 13.01 3.80
CA LEU A 136 -15.19 12.78 2.39
C LEU A 136 -14.46 14.01 1.87
N PHE A 137 -13.27 13.79 1.33
CA PHE A 137 -12.41 14.85 0.78
C PHE A 137 -12.48 14.79 -0.74
N THR A 138 -12.61 15.95 -1.39
CA THR A 138 -12.50 16.08 -2.83
C THR A 138 -11.16 16.71 -3.16
N ILE A 139 -10.38 16.06 -4.01
CA ILE A 139 -9.07 16.54 -4.49
C ILE A 139 -9.14 16.74 -5.99
N ASP A 140 -8.74 17.91 -6.43
CA ASP A 140 -8.55 18.26 -7.83
C ASP A 140 -7.08 18.17 -8.20
N VAL A 141 -6.82 17.60 -9.36
CA VAL A 141 -5.51 17.68 -10.03
C VAL A 141 -5.58 18.85 -11.01
N VAL A 142 -4.74 19.83 -10.78
CA VAL A 142 -4.65 21.06 -11.59
C VAL A 142 -3.36 21.00 -12.37
N LEU A 143 -3.44 21.15 -13.70
CA LEU A 143 -2.30 21.19 -14.61
C LEU A 143 -2.30 22.54 -15.32
N ASP A 144 -1.24 23.33 -15.16
CA ASP A 144 -1.10 24.69 -15.73
C ASP A 144 -2.30 25.61 -15.43
N GLY A 145 -2.92 25.43 -14.25
CA GLY A 145 -4.08 26.22 -13.80
C GLY A 145 -5.44 25.63 -14.19
N GLU A 146 -5.51 24.56 -14.99
CA GLU A 146 -6.75 23.90 -15.38
C GLU A 146 -6.97 22.60 -14.60
N VAL A 147 -8.21 22.34 -14.17
CA VAL A 147 -8.57 21.09 -13.48
C VAL A 147 -8.69 19.96 -14.51
N VAL A 148 -7.78 19.01 -14.47
CA VAL A 148 -7.75 17.84 -15.39
C VAL A 148 -8.44 16.60 -14.82
N ALA A 149 -8.56 16.52 -13.49
CA ALA A 149 -9.29 15.46 -12.83
C ALA A 149 -9.73 15.89 -11.43
N SER A 150 -10.85 15.31 -10.97
CA SER A 150 -11.37 15.49 -9.62
C SER A 150 -11.86 14.14 -9.07
N GLN A 151 -11.49 13.83 -7.83
CA GLN A 151 -11.92 12.57 -7.19
C GLN A 151 -12.16 12.77 -5.69
N LYS A 152 -13.03 11.89 -5.16
CA LYS A 152 -13.39 11.87 -3.75
C LYS A 152 -12.79 10.66 -3.06
N GLY A 153 -12.45 10.82 -1.76
CA GLY A 153 -11.94 9.73 -0.92
C GLY A 153 -12.15 10.03 0.55
N PHE A 154 -12.19 8.99 1.37
CA PHE A 154 -12.38 9.13 2.82
C PHE A 154 -11.12 9.62 3.56
N THR A 155 -9.99 9.69 2.88
CA THR A 155 -8.78 10.39 3.34
C THR A 155 -8.25 11.27 2.23
N LYS A 156 -7.54 12.35 2.59
CA LYS A 156 -6.88 13.22 1.60
C LYS A 156 -5.88 12.44 0.72
N LYS A 157 -5.24 11.44 1.31
CA LYS A 157 -4.29 10.57 0.59
C LYS A 157 -4.99 9.74 -0.47
N ASP A 158 -6.08 9.05 -0.11
CA ASP A 158 -6.84 8.21 -1.06
C ASP A 158 -7.45 9.07 -2.17
N ALA A 159 -8.07 10.21 -1.81
CA ALA A 159 -8.61 11.14 -2.79
C ALA A 159 -7.54 11.63 -3.78
N SER A 160 -6.33 11.96 -3.28
CA SER A 160 -5.20 12.37 -4.13
C SER A 160 -4.72 11.28 -5.07
N GLN A 161 -4.67 10.02 -4.62
CA GLN A 161 -4.27 8.90 -5.46
C GLN A 161 -5.31 8.60 -6.56
N LEU A 162 -6.59 8.59 -6.19
CA LEU A 162 -7.69 8.40 -7.14
C LEU A 162 -7.74 9.53 -8.18
N ALA A 163 -7.53 10.78 -7.74
CA ALA A 163 -7.47 11.92 -8.64
C ALA A 163 -6.26 11.84 -9.59
N ALA A 164 -5.10 11.42 -9.09
CA ALA A 164 -3.91 11.21 -9.92
C ALA A 164 -4.13 10.12 -10.98
N GLN A 165 -4.75 9.00 -10.59
CA GLN A 165 -5.08 7.92 -11.53
C GLN A 165 -6.04 8.41 -12.62
N LYS A 166 -7.08 9.14 -12.23
CA LYS A 166 -8.05 9.71 -13.16
C LYS A 166 -7.39 10.71 -14.13
N ALA A 167 -6.45 11.53 -13.62
CA ALA A 167 -5.70 12.46 -14.45
C ALA A 167 -4.78 11.74 -15.45
N ILE A 168 -4.12 10.65 -15.04
CA ILE A 168 -3.31 9.79 -15.94
C ILE A 168 -4.17 9.22 -17.07
N GLU A 169 -5.35 8.69 -16.74
CA GLU A 169 -6.31 8.17 -17.73
C GLU A 169 -6.78 9.27 -18.69
N ALA A 170 -7.12 10.46 -18.16
CA ALA A 170 -7.59 11.59 -18.97
C ALA A 170 -6.51 12.17 -19.90
N LEU A 171 -5.25 12.14 -19.47
CA LEU A 171 -4.09 12.65 -20.23
C LEU A 171 -3.46 11.58 -21.14
N GLY A 172 -3.86 10.31 -21.03
CA GLY A 172 -3.35 9.20 -21.84
C GLY A 172 -1.88 8.83 -21.55
N ILE A 173 -1.42 8.93 -20.27
CA ILE A 173 -0.02 8.74 -19.84
C ILE A 173 0.20 7.57 -18.90
#